data_47003f83a8c7af54e96f59cc118baffc
#
_entry.id   47003f83a8c7af54e96f59cc118baffc
#
_cell.length_a   1.000
_cell.length_b   1.000
_cell.length_c   1.000
_cell.angle_alpha   90.00
_cell.angle_beta   90.00
_cell.angle_gamma   90.00
#
_symmetry.space_group_name_H-M   'P 1'
#
loop_
_entity.id
_entity.type
_entity.pdbx_description
1 polymer ?
#
loop_
_entity_poly.entity_id
_entity_poly.type
_entity_poly.pdbx_seq_one_letter_code
_entity_poly.pdbx_strand_id
1 'polypeptide(L)'
;MNIVLKNGTGEIEEKKSRFIAHVYNVSSDEEAEQYINAVKKKYWEARHNCYAYIIGDKGQIQRFSDDGEPQGTAGKPILDIIAATGLVNCLIIVTRYFGGVLLGTGGLIRAYQASAKAGLDSSDVSAVCTGIKANITADYNSYGKLQYICNEQGVDVLNT
;
A
#
# COMPACT_ATOMS: atom_id res chain seq x y z
N MET A 1 -6.98 4.88 -10.31
CA MET A 1 -6.64 4.45 -8.94
C MET A 1 -5.21 3.98 -8.88
N ASN A 2 -4.55 4.11 -7.75
CA ASN A 2 -3.18 3.62 -7.57
C ASN A 2 -3.19 2.36 -6.72
N ILE A 3 -2.34 1.38 -7.07
CA ILE A 3 -2.17 0.13 -6.31
C ILE A 3 -0.69 -0.16 -6.09
N VAL A 4 -0.39 -0.96 -5.07
CA VAL A 4 0.94 -1.50 -4.83
C VAL A 4 1.14 -2.71 -5.76
N LEU A 5 2.14 -2.67 -6.64
CA LEU A 5 2.52 -3.80 -7.50
C LEU A 5 3.52 -4.72 -6.83
N LYS A 6 4.44 -4.14 -6.06
CA LYS A 6 5.47 -4.88 -5.33
C LYS A 6 5.52 -4.39 -3.89
N ASN A 7 5.42 -5.33 -2.97
CA ASN A 7 5.51 -5.07 -1.54
C ASN A 7 6.83 -4.37 -1.19
N GLY A 8 6.79 -3.44 -0.25
CA GLY A 8 7.95 -2.69 0.22
C GLY A 8 8.16 -2.84 1.72
N THR A 9 9.36 -2.55 2.15
CA THR A 9 9.70 -2.46 3.56
C THR A 9 10.62 -1.26 3.77
N GLY A 10 10.24 -0.38 4.70
CA GLY A 10 11.02 0.79 5.07
C GLY A 10 11.27 0.81 6.57
N GLU A 11 12.37 1.42 6.97
CA GLU A 11 12.73 1.54 8.37
C GLU A 11 13.19 2.96 8.67
N ILE A 12 12.76 3.47 9.83
CA ILE A 12 13.26 4.72 10.39
C ILE A 12 13.61 4.55 11.87
N GLU A 13 14.48 5.40 12.36
CA GLU A 13 14.76 5.55 13.79
C GLU A 13 14.41 6.97 14.25
N GLU A 14 13.66 7.08 15.35
CA GLU A 14 13.34 8.35 15.99
C GLU A 14 13.55 8.23 17.50
N LYS A 15 14.43 9.05 18.09
CA LYS A 15 14.80 9.02 19.50
C LYS A 15 15.08 7.60 20.02
N LYS A 16 15.90 6.85 19.30
CA LYS A 16 16.26 5.44 19.56
C LYS A 16 15.11 4.44 19.45
N SER A 17 13.87 4.87 19.17
CA SER A 17 12.79 3.97 18.79
C SER A 17 12.92 3.61 17.33
N ARG A 18 12.78 2.32 17.04
CA ARG A 18 12.88 1.76 15.69
C ARG A 18 11.49 1.46 15.15
N PHE A 19 11.20 1.93 13.96
CA PHE A 19 9.93 1.75 13.27
C PHE A 19 10.16 1.04 11.94
N ILE A 20 9.53 -0.10 11.73
CA ILE A 20 9.65 -0.91 10.52
C ILE A 20 8.28 -0.96 9.85
N ALA A 21 8.16 -0.35 8.68
CA ALA A 21 6.94 -0.39 7.89
C ALA A 21 6.99 -1.52 6.86
N HIS A 22 5.89 -2.25 6.76
CA HIS A 22 5.65 -3.28 5.75
C HIS A 22 4.44 -2.87 4.93
N VAL A 23 4.58 -2.83 3.61
CA VAL A 23 3.53 -2.44 2.67
C VAL A 23 3.15 -3.66 1.83
N TYR A 24 1.84 -3.94 1.76
CA TYR A 24 1.28 -5.07 1.04
C TYR A 24 0.14 -4.64 0.13
N ASN A 25 0.00 -5.28 -1.02
CA ASN A 25 -1.24 -5.29 -1.77
C ASN A 25 -2.20 -6.28 -1.10
N VAL A 26 -3.44 -5.86 -0.86
CA VAL A 26 -4.49 -6.71 -0.25
C VAL A 26 -5.83 -6.43 -0.91
N SER A 27 -6.61 -7.48 -1.13
CA SER A 27 -7.89 -7.42 -1.83
C SER A 27 -9.10 -7.67 -0.93
N SER A 28 -8.87 -8.16 0.30
CA SER A 28 -9.94 -8.43 1.26
C SER A 28 -9.49 -8.23 2.72
N ASP A 29 -10.46 -8.13 3.63
CA ASP A 29 -10.21 -8.06 5.08
C ASP A 29 -9.45 -9.31 5.57
N GLU A 30 -9.80 -10.49 5.06
CA GLU A 30 -9.17 -11.75 5.45
C GLU A 30 -7.70 -11.81 5.03
N GLU A 31 -7.38 -11.32 3.84
CA GLU A 31 -6.00 -11.23 3.36
C GLU A 31 -5.18 -10.23 4.20
N ALA A 32 -5.77 -9.08 4.54
CA ALA A 32 -5.14 -8.11 5.41
C ALA A 32 -4.84 -8.71 6.80
N GLU A 33 -5.79 -9.44 7.40
CA GLU A 33 -5.61 -10.11 8.69
C GLU A 33 -4.50 -11.17 8.65
N GLN A 34 -4.36 -11.92 7.55
CA GLN A 34 -3.28 -12.90 7.38
C GLN A 34 -1.90 -12.22 7.44
N TYR A 35 -1.72 -11.10 6.74
CA TYR A 35 -0.46 -10.34 6.80
C TYR A 35 -0.21 -9.73 8.17
N ILE A 36 -1.25 -9.16 8.82
CA ILE A 36 -1.14 -8.59 10.16
C ILE A 36 -0.68 -9.67 11.16
N ASN A 37 -1.30 -10.84 11.13
CA ASN A 37 -0.96 -11.95 12.00
C ASN A 37 0.45 -12.49 11.72
N ALA A 38 0.86 -12.57 10.45
CA ALA A 38 2.20 -12.99 10.07
C ALA A 38 3.28 -12.02 10.57
N VAL A 39 3.05 -10.71 10.45
CA VAL A 39 3.96 -9.68 10.97
C VAL A 39 4.01 -9.71 12.48
N LYS A 40 2.87 -9.79 13.19
CA LYS A 40 2.82 -9.92 14.65
C LYS A 40 3.59 -11.16 15.14
N LYS A 41 3.47 -12.27 14.44
CA LYS A 41 4.22 -13.49 14.76
C LYS A 41 5.71 -13.34 14.52
N LYS A 42 6.10 -12.71 13.40
CA LYS A 42 7.52 -12.47 13.05
C LYS A 42 8.20 -11.52 14.04
N TYR A 43 7.49 -10.47 14.47
CA TYR A 43 7.98 -9.43 15.36
C TYR A 43 7.32 -9.51 16.76
N TRP A 44 7.22 -10.72 17.28
CA TRP A 44 6.52 -11.02 18.55
C TRP A 44 7.10 -10.28 19.77
N GLU A 45 8.36 -9.90 19.73
CA GLU A 45 9.02 -9.11 20.78
C GLU A 45 8.63 -7.61 20.75
N ALA A 46 8.08 -7.14 19.62
CA ALA A 46 7.64 -5.76 19.51
C ALA A 46 6.32 -5.56 20.25
N ARG A 47 6.22 -4.44 21.00
CA ARG A 47 5.00 -4.12 21.74
C ARG A 47 3.86 -3.66 20.85
N HIS A 48 4.17 -3.05 19.71
CA HIS A 48 3.19 -2.40 18.84
C HIS A 48 3.43 -2.80 17.39
N ASN A 49 2.39 -3.34 16.76
CA ASN A 49 2.30 -3.60 15.32
C ASN A 49 1.05 -2.87 14.81
N CYS A 50 1.17 -1.54 14.72
CA CYS A 50 0.08 -0.68 14.30
C CYS A 50 -0.16 -0.81 12.81
N TYR A 51 -1.41 -0.71 12.36
CA TYR A 51 -1.71 -0.89 10.95
C TYR A 51 -2.86 -0.01 10.47
N ALA A 52 -2.90 0.18 9.16
CA ALA A 52 -4.07 0.67 8.46
C ALA A 52 -4.15 0.06 7.06
N TYR A 53 -5.38 -0.07 6.54
CA TYR A 53 -5.60 -0.47 5.16
C TYR A 53 -6.83 0.19 4.55
N ILE A 54 -6.79 0.31 3.23
CA ILE A 54 -7.88 0.77 2.38
C ILE A 54 -8.09 -0.29 1.31
N ILE A 55 -9.31 -0.85 1.21
CA ILE A 55 -9.67 -1.90 0.25
C ILE A 55 -10.88 -1.47 -0.57
N GLY A 56 -10.90 -1.93 -1.83
CA GLY A 56 -11.95 -1.69 -2.80
C GLY A 56 -11.63 -0.52 -3.73
N ASP A 57 -12.13 -0.58 -4.97
CA ASP A 57 -11.82 0.38 -6.04
C ASP A 57 -12.13 1.84 -5.71
N LYS A 58 -13.05 2.06 -4.78
CA LYS A 58 -13.41 3.39 -4.25
C LYS A 58 -12.97 3.59 -2.81
N GLY A 59 -12.16 2.68 -2.25
CA GLY A 59 -11.71 2.72 -0.86
C GLY A 59 -12.85 2.58 0.16
N GLN A 60 -13.82 1.71 -0.14
CA GLN A 60 -15.04 1.55 0.68
C GLN A 60 -14.75 0.98 2.06
N ILE A 61 -13.75 0.12 2.16
CA ILE A 61 -13.35 -0.51 3.41
C ILE A 61 -12.08 0.19 3.90
N GLN A 62 -12.18 0.79 5.08
CA GLN A 62 -11.03 1.42 5.75
C GLN A 62 -10.97 0.93 7.18
N ARG A 63 -9.82 0.45 7.60
CA ARG A 63 -9.56 -0.02 8.96
C ARG A 63 -8.20 0.46 9.43
N PHE A 64 -8.09 0.64 10.73
CA PHE A 64 -6.80 0.95 11.37
C PHE A 64 -6.80 0.50 12.83
N SER A 65 -5.60 0.35 13.38
CA SER A 65 -5.39 0.01 14.78
C SER A 65 -4.12 0.66 15.31
N ASP A 66 -4.24 1.22 16.51
CA ASP A 66 -3.10 1.75 17.26
C ASP A 66 -2.33 0.66 18.02
N ASP A 67 -2.85 -0.57 18.09
CA ASP A 67 -2.22 -1.77 18.71
C ASP A 67 -1.49 -1.46 20.04
N GLY A 68 -2.19 -0.75 20.94
CA GLY A 68 -1.69 -0.38 22.27
C GLY A 68 -0.89 0.92 22.36
N GLU A 69 -0.64 1.63 21.24
CA GLU A 69 -0.19 3.02 21.29
C GLU A 69 -1.31 3.95 21.78
N PRO A 70 -1.02 5.16 22.24
CA PRO A 70 -2.06 6.13 22.58
C PRO A 70 -3.02 6.36 21.42
N GLN A 71 -4.30 6.45 21.72
CA GLN A 71 -5.36 6.56 20.73
C GLN A 71 -5.10 7.66 19.68
N GLY A 72 -5.18 7.29 18.40
CA GLY A 72 -5.03 8.20 17.27
C GLY A 72 -3.58 8.60 16.95
N THR A 73 -2.57 7.98 17.59
CA THR A 73 -1.16 8.36 17.39
C THR A 73 -0.44 7.48 16.35
N ALA A 74 -1.03 6.37 15.94
CA ALA A 74 -0.39 5.40 15.04
C ALA A 74 -1.28 5.00 13.86
N GLY A 75 -2.37 4.29 14.10
CA GLY A 75 -3.20 3.72 13.04
C GLY A 75 -3.82 4.78 12.14
N LYS A 76 -4.40 5.84 12.72
CA LYS A 76 -4.98 6.95 11.93
C LYS A 76 -3.92 7.70 11.12
N PRO A 77 -2.76 8.07 11.65
CA PRO A 77 -1.64 8.63 10.87
C PRO A 77 -1.19 7.76 9.69
N ILE A 78 -1.14 6.43 9.85
CA ILE A 78 -0.83 5.51 8.75
C ILE A 78 -1.93 5.56 7.68
N LEU A 79 -3.21 5.53 8.09
CA LEU A 79 -4.36 5.61 7.18
C LEU A 79 -4.32 6.90 6.35
N ASP A 80 -4.00 8.02 6.98
CA ASP A 80 -3.91 9.32 6.32
C ASP A 80 -2.84 9.34 5.22
N ILE A 81 -1.72 8.64 5.42
CA ILE A 81 -0.67 8.48 4.38
C ILE A 81 -1.19 7.67 3.20
N ILE A 82 -1.89 6.54 3.44
CA ILE A 82 -2.48 5.75 2.34
C ILE A 82 -3.47 6.60 1.55
N ALA A 83 -4.37 7.30 2.24
CA ALA A 83 -5.38 8.14 1.62
C ALA A 83 -4.77 9.29 0.80
N ALA A 84 -3.74 9.95 1.33
CA ALA A 84 -3.06 11.07 0.65
C ALA A 84 -2.37 10.66 -0.65
N THR A 85 -1.95 9.39 -0.79
CA THR A 85 -1.34 8.86 -2.02
C THR A 85 -2.36 8.37 -3.05
N GLY A 86 -3.65 8.35 -2.69
CA GLY A 86 -4.72 7.82 -3.54
C GLY A 86 -4.62 6.31 -3.77
N LEU A 87 -3.90 5.61 -2.89
CA LEU A 87 -3.79 4.15 -2.92
C LEU A 87 -5.06 3.48 -2.45
N VAL A 88 -5.42 2.42 -3.14
CA VAL A 88 -6.44 1.44 -2.73
C VAL A 88 -5.83 0.05 -2.73
N ASN A 89 -6.51 -0.90 -2.10
CA ASN A 89 -6.02 -2.27 -1.96
C ASN A 89 -4.63 -2.31 -1.32
N CYS A 90 -4.41 -1.45 -0.33
CA CYS A 90 -3.12 -1.25 0.32
C CYS A 90 -3.24 -1.42 1.83
N LEU A 91 -2.37 -2.25 2.40
CA LEU A 91 -2.16 -2.42 3.82
C LEU A 91 -0.75 -1.93 4.17
N ILE A 92 -0.64 -1.13 5.23
CA ILE A 92 0.63 -0.77 5.84
C ILE A 92 0.61 -1.20 7.30
N ILE A 93 1.63 -1.95 7.72
CA ILE A 93 1.85 -2.35 9.10
C ILE A 93 3.16 -1.72 9.57
N VAL A 94 3.14 -1.04 10.70
CA VAL A 94 4.33 -0.45 11.30
C VAL A 94 4.61 -1.11 12.64
N THR A 95 5.71 -1.84 12.70
CA THR A 95 6.23 -2.47 13.91
C THR A 95 7.14 -1.50 14.64
N ARG A 96 6.91 -1.27 15.94
CA ARG A 96 7.75 -0.39 16.75
C ARG A 96 8.46 -1.11 17.87
N TYR A 97 9.76 -0.84 17.99
CA TYR A 97 10.57 -1.15 19.16
C TYR A 97 10.89 0.13 19.93
N PHE A 98 10.54 0.16 21.21
CA PHE A 98 10.79 1.33 22.06
C PHE A 98 12.27 1.50 22.37
N GLY A 99 12.77 2.72 22.18
CA GLY A 99 14.18 3.06 22.38
C GLY A 99 14.53 3.64 23.75
N GLY A 100 13.61 3.60 24.73
CA GLY A 100 13.84 4.13 26.08
C GLY A 100 13.56 5.64 26.23
N VAL A 101 13.24 6.35 25.15
CA VAL A 101 12.92 7.79 25.16
C VAL A 101 11.49 8.01 24.64
N LEU A 102 10.68 8.70 25.42
CA LEU A 102 9.31 9.02 25.03
C LEU A 102 9.28 10.04 23.86
N LEU A 103 8.47 9.76 22.85
CA LEU A 103 8.30 10.67 21.71
C LEU A 103 7.25 11.75 21.97
N GLY A 104 6.28 11.47 22.83
CA GLY A 104 5.06 12.26 23.00
C GLY A 104 4.08 12.05 21.85
N THR A 105 2.84 12.52 22.00
CA THR A 105 1.76 12.34 21.02
C THR A 105 2.14 12.85 19.62
N GLY A 106 2.62 14.08 19.52
CA GLY A 106 3.02 14.66 18.23
C GLY A 106 4.25 13.98 17.62
N GLY A 107 5.18 13.49 18.44
CA GLY A 107 6.35 12.73 17.99
C GLY A 107 5.94 11.36 17.42
N LEU A 108 5.01 10.66 18.07
CA LEU A 108 4.47 9.39 17.59
C LEU A 108 3.77 9.56 16.25
N ILE A 109 2.87 10.52 16.11
CA ILE A 109 2.16 10.80 14.87
C ILE A 109 3.15 10.98 13.71
N ARG A 110 4.15 11.85 13.89
CA ARG A 110 5.17 12.10 12.86
C ARG A 110 6.00 10.86 12.53
N ALA A 111 6.38 10.08 13.54
CA ALA A 111 7.17 8.87 13.35
C ALA A 111 6.40 7.80 12.58
N TYR A 112 5.12 7.56 12.91
CA TYR A 112 4.28 6.61 12.17
C TYR A 112 4.03 7.05 10.73
N GLN A 113 3.78 8.34 10.49
CA GLN A 113 3.66 8.90 9.13
C GLN A 113 4.95 8.75 8.32
N ALA A 114 6.08 9.12 8.92
CA ALA A 114 7.39 9.01 8.25
C ALA A 114 7.74 7.54 7.95
N SER A 115 7.43 6.61 8.86
CA SER A 115 7.64 5.19 8.66
C SER A 115 6.76 4.63 7.53
N ALA A 116 5.47 4.96 7.52
CA ALA A 116 4.56 4.55 6.46
C ALA A 116 5.04 5.06 5.09
N LYS A 117 5.49 6.32 5.02
CA LYS A 117 6.06 6.91 3.81
C LYS A 117 7.33 6.17 3.37
N ALA A 118 8.26 5.87 4.28
CA ALA A 118 9.47 5.12 3.96
C ALA A 118 9.15 3.71 3.41
N GLY A 119 8.11 3.04 3.93
CA GLY A 119 7.61 1.79 3.38
C GLY A 119 7.08 1.93 1.95
N LEU A 120 6.28 2.97 1.68
CA LEU A 120 5.77 3.26 0.34
C LEU A 120 6.87 3.65 -0.64
N ASP A 121 7.85 4.44 -0.23
CA ASP A 121 8.98 4.85 -1.08
C ASP A 121 9.84 3.64 -1.53
N SER A 122 9.78 2.53 -0.79
CA SER A 122 10.44 1.25 -1.13
C SER A 122 9.53 0.27 -1.89
N SER A 123 8.30 0.65 -2.17
CA SER A 123 7.30 -0.15 -2.90
C SER A 123 7.21 0.30 -4.35
N ASP A 124 6.84 -0.62 -5.24
CA ASP A 124 6.46 -0.23 -6.60
C ASP A 124 4.96 0.07 -6.62
N VAL A 125 4.60 1.29 -6.96
CA VAL A 125 3.21 1.76 -7.08
C VAL A 125 2.91 2.10 -8.52
N SER A 126 1.74 1.70 -9.01
CA SER A 126 1.29 2.02 -10.37
C SER A 126 -0.15 2.47 -10.42
N ALA A 127 -0.44 3.32 -11.40
CA ALA A 127 -1.80 3.68 -11.75
C ALA A 127 -2.45 2.54 -12.53
N VAL A 128 -3.64 2.13 -12.08
CA VAL A 128 -4.47 1.15 -12.79
C VAL A 128 -5.58 1.88 -13.52
N CYS A 129 -5.69 1.61 -14.80
CA CYS A 129 -6.78 2.07 -15.65
C CYS A 129 -7.73 0.91 -15.95
N THR A 130 -9.02 1.18 -15.96
CA THR A 130 -10.00 0.22 -16.49
C THR A 130 -9.95 0.27 -18.00
N GLY A 131 -9.77 -0.89 -18.64
CA GLY A 131 -9.77 -1.02 -20.09
C GLY A 131 -10.73 -2.09 -20.55
N ILE A 132 -11.00 -2.12 -21.85
CA ILE A 132 -11.77 -3.17 -22.51
C ILE A 132 -10.81 -4.00 -23.35
N LYS A 133 -10.81 -5.33 -23.16
CA LYS A 133 -10.10 -6.25 -24.02
C LYS A 133 -11.06 -6.71 -25.14
N ALA A 134 -10.68 -6.46 -26.39
CA ALA A 134 -11.44 -6.89 -27.57
C ALA A 134 -10.60 -7.86 -28.40
N ASN A 135 -11.24 -8.87 -28.96
CA ASN A 135 -10.64 -9.73 -29.97
C ASN A 135 -11.20 -9.32 -31.34
N ILE A 136 -10.31 -9.03 -32.29
CA ILE A 136 -10.65 -8.61 -33.64
C ILE A 136 -10.10 -9.67 -34.59
N THR A 137 -10.95 -10.21 -35.44
CA THR A 137 -10.56 -11.08 -36.53
C THR A 137 -10.55 -10.27 -37.82
N ALA A 138 -9.43 -10.27 -38.53
CA ALA A 138 -9.28 -9.55 -39.77
C ALA A 138 -8.55 -10.44 -40.80
N ASP A 139 -8.76 -10.17 -42.09
CA ASP A 139 -7.97 -10.79 -43.15
C ASP A 139 -6.54 -10.23 -43.17
N TYR A 140 -5.63 -10.95 -43.80
CA TYR A 140 -4.22 -10.58 -43.88
C TYR A 140 -3.99 -9.19 -44.50
N ASN A 141 -4.79 -8.81 -45.48
CA ASN A 141 -4.66 -7.53 -46.20
C ASN A 141 -5.07 -6.34 -45.30
N SER A 142 -5.99 -6.57 -44.36
CA SER A 142 -6.50 -5.57 -43.42
C SER A 142 -5.61 -5.40 -42.18
N TYR A 143 -4.68 -6.32 -41.93
CA TYR A 143 -3.85 -6.33 -40.70
C TYR A 143 -3.03 -5.05 -40.54
N GLY A 144 -2.32 -4.63 -41.59
CA GLY A 144 -1.49 -3.41 -41.51
C GLY A 144 -2.31 -2.14 -41.22
N LYS A 145 -3.53 -2.04 -41.82
CA LYS A 145 -4.44 -0.93 -41.56
C LYS A 145 -4.96 -0.97 -40.12
N LEU A 146 -5.25 -2.16 -39.58
CA LEU A 146 -5.67 -2.33 -38.21
C LEU A 146 -4.60 -1.91 -37.24
N GLN A 147 -3.35 -2.34 -37.44
CA GLN A 147 -2.20 -1.91 -36.62
C GLN A 147 -2.01 -0.38 -36.61
N TYR A 148 -2.12 0.23 -37.80
CA TYR A 148 -2.05 1.68 -37.92
C TYR A 148 -3.13 2.39 -37.10
N ILE A 149 -4.40 1.92 -37.19
CA ILE A 149 -5.50 2.50 -36.41
C ILE A 149 -5.29 2.31 -34.92
N CYS A 150 -4.82 1.14 -34.48
CA CYS A 150 -4.53 0.88 -33.06
C CYS A 150 -3.48 1.87 -32.54
N ASN A 151 -2.40 2.09 -33.27
CA ASN A 151 -1.36 3.05 -32.91
C ASN A 151 -1.88 4.50 -32.84
N GLU A 152 -2.65 4.93 -33.85
CA GLU A 152 -3.24 6.28 -33.88
C GLU A 152 -4.22 6.51 -32.72
N GLN A 153 -4.93 5.49 -32.30
CA GLN A 153 -5.93 5.57 -31.23
C GLN A 153 -5.36 5.24 -29.84
N GLY A 154 -4.07 4.95 -29.72
CA GLY A 154 -3.42 4.57 -28.44
C GLY A 154 -3.95 3.27 -27.87
N VAL A 155 -4.32 2.31 -28.76
CA VAL A 155 -4.79 0.98 -28.36
C VAL A 155 -3.62 0.01 -28.30
N ASP A 156 -3.41 -0.61 -27.12
CA ASP A 156 -2.36 -1.60 -26.94
C ASP A 156 -2.73 -2.93 -27.60
N VAL A 157 -1.86 -3.41 -28.49
CA VAL A 157 -2.00 -4.74 -29.12
C VAL A 157 -1.29 -5.77 -28.25
N LEU A 158 -2.08 -6.63 -27.59
CA LEU A 158 -1.55 -7.59 -26.62
C LEU A 158 -0.99 -8.86 -27.27
N ASN A 159 -1.67 -9.36 -28.31
CA ASN A 159 -1.28 -10.55 -29.08
C ASN A 159 -1.71 -10.38 -30.55
N THR A 160 -0.99 -10.99 -31.46
CA THR A 160 -1.29 -11.08 -32.88
C THR A 160 -1.20 -12.51 -33.38
#